data_7584b6ab866a7bc3d7950cd1be0c900b
#
_entry.id   7584b6ab866a7bc3d7950cd1be0c900b
#
_cell.length_a   1.000
_cell.length_b   1.000
_cell.length_c   1.000
_cell.angle_alpha   90.00
_cell.angle_beta   90.00
_cell.angle_gamma   90.00
#
_symmetry.space_group_name_H-M   'P 1'
#
loop_
_entity.id
_entity.type
_entity.pdbx_description
1 polymer ?
#
loop_
_entity_poly.entity_id
_entity_poly.type
_entity_poly.pdbx_seq_one_letter_code
_entity_poly.pdbx_strand_id
1 'polypeptide(L)'
;DKMEEYVILVDQNDNPIGKEDKVKCHLPNGKLHRAFSALIFNDEGKLLLTKRSESKMLWPNDWDGTVASHPGEDESYREAAERRIPFELGVQGIHLNYLNKFEYHVPYKDVGSENEICGTLIGTIDSFDNSSLIKDEISEIKWINPDELKNELEQNRDAYCPWMVIALYFLADSNPNTLEKFNSLITKWASDDLKRVYENAIKHYIPDNNWRLVR
;
A
#
# COMPACT_ATOMS: atom_id res chain seq x y z
N ASP A 1 1.76 4.62 -18.64
CA ASP A 1 0.68 5.57 -18.69
C ASP A 1 1.19 6.96 -18.33
N LYS A 2 0.88 7.96 -19.20
CA LYS A 2 1.33 9.35 -19.00
C LYS A 2 0.86 9.96 -17.68
N MET A 3 -0.28 9.52 -17.16
CA MET A 3 -0.81 9.98 -15.87
C MET A 3 0.06 9.54 -14.69
N GLU A 4 0.82 8.44 -14.84
CA GLU A 4 1.70 7.92 -13.80
C GLU A 4 3.13 8.48 -13.87
N GLU A 5 3.42 9.36 -14.82
CA GLU A 5 4.74 10.00 -14.94
C GLU A 5 4.97 11.09 -13.89
N TYR A 6 3.90 11.62 -13.31
CA TYR A 6 3.92 12.67 -12.30
C TYR A 6 3.22 12.23 -11.03
N VAL A 7 3.70 12.78 -9.92
CA VAL A 7 3.09 12.59 -8.60
C VAL A 7 2.72 13.95 -8.04
N ILE A 8 1.75 13.97 -7.12
CA ILE A 8 1.29 15.19 -6.48
C ILE A 8 2.11 15.43 -5.21
N LEU A 9 2.88 16.52 -5.20
CA LEU A 9 3.60 16.96 -4.02
C LEU A 9 2.63 17.56 -3.01
N VAL A 10 2.83 17.25 -1.75
CA VAL A 10 1.96 17.71 -0.66
C VAL A 10 2.78 18.22 0.52
N ASP A 11 2.12 19.03 1.37
CA ASP A 11 2.64 19.35 2.70
C ASP A 11 2.25 18.26 3.71
N GLN A 12 2.65 18.41 4.96
CA GLN A 12 2.39 17.43 6.02
C GLN A 12 0.90 17.26 6.37
N ASN A 13 0.06 18.18 5.93
CA ASN A 13 -1.39 18.14 6.11
C ASN A 13 -2.12 17.64 4.87
N ASP A 14 -1.38 17.08 3.91
CA ASP A 14 -1.89 16.55 2.65
C ASP A 14 -2.52 17.64 1.74
N ASN A 15 -2.04 18.88 1.83
CA ASN A 15 -2.44 19.93 0.90
C ASN A 15 -1.54 19.89 -0.33
N PRO A 16 -2.10 19.87 -1.56
CA PRO A 16 -1.29 19.88 -2.78
C PRO A 16 -0.44 21.16 -2.88
N ILE A 17 0.85 21.01 -3.18
CA ILE A 17 1.79 22.12 -3.35
C ILE A 17 2.50 22.12 -4.70
N GLY A 18 2.26 21.13 -5.53
CA GLY A 18 2.85 21.05 -6.86
C GLY A 18 2.83 19.65 -7.43
N LYS A 19 3.58 19.48 -8.51
CA LYS A 19 3.78 18.19 -9.17
C LYS A 19 5.26 17.96 -9.40
N GLU A 20 5.68 16.70 -9.42
CA GLU A 20 7.04 16.33 -9.75
C GLU A 20 7.06 15.09 -10.62
N ASP A 21 8.06 14.97 -11.45
CA ASP A 21 8.36 13.75 -12.19
C ASP A 21 8.50 12.58 -11.19
N LYS A 22 7.88 11.46 -11.53
CA LYS A 22 7.84 10.28 -10.62
C LYS A 22 9.23 9.79 -10.24
N VAL A 23 10.16 9.71 -11.20
CA VAL A 23 11.52 9.25 -10.90
C VAL A 23 12.28 10.28 -10.06
N LYS A 24 12.24 11.55 -10.45
CA LYS A 24 12.91 12.62 -9.70
C LYS A 24 12.39 12.77 -8.29
N CYS A 25 11.09 12.56 -8.09
CA CYS A 25 10.47 12.66 -6.77
C CYS A 25 11.09 11.70 -5.75
N HIS A 26 11.49 10.51 -6.20
CA HIS A 26 12.05 9.48 -5.33
C HIS A 26 13.56 9.61 -5.09
N LEU A 27 14.25 10.50 -5.80
CA LEU A 27 15.72 10.60 -5.77
C LEU A 27 16.18 11.89 -5.11
N PRO A 28 17.29 11.87 -4.34
CA PRO A 28 17.81 10.69 -3.64
C PRO A 28 17.04 10.39 -2.35
N ASN A 29 16.50 11.43 -1.68
CA ASN A 29 15.90 11.34 -0.36
C ASN A 29 14.36 11.34 -0.39
N GLY A 30 13.77 11.48 -1.55
CA GLY A 30 12.31 11.50 -1.73
C GLY A 30 11.66 12.82 -1.32
N LYS A 31 10.81 13.37 -2.19
CA LYS A 31 9.94 14.50 -1.86
C LYS A 31 8.60 13.97 -1.40
N LEU A 32 8.01 14.63 -0.40
CA LEU A 32 6.71 14.22 0.14
C LEU A 32 5.63 14.33 -0.94
N HIS A 33 4.99 13.21 -1.25
CA HIS A 33 3.98 13.15 -2.30
C HIS A 33 2.86 12.19 -1.91
N ARG A 34 1.75 12.21 -2.67
CA ARG A 34 0.61 11.33 -2.46
C ARG A 34 0.83 9.96 -3.06
N ALA A 35 0.36 8.95 -2.33
CA ALA A 35 0.28 7.58 -2.79
C ALA A 35 -0.97 6.91 -2.21
N PHE A 36 -1.27 5.71 -2.67
CA PHE A 36 -2.30 4.88 -2.06
C PHE A 36 -1.86 3.42 -2.02
N SER A 37 -2.44 2.69 -1.08
CA SER A 37 -2.41 1.23 -1.03
C SER A 37 -3.84 0.71 -1.00
N ALA A 38 -4.19 -0.15 -1.95
CA ALA A 38 -5.46 -0.86 -1.97
C ALA A 38 -5.24 -2.28 -1.48
N LEU A 39 -5.98 -2.68 -0.46
CA LEU A 39 -5.91 -4.02 0.15
C LEU A 39 -7.19 -4.76 -0.22
N ILE A 40 -7.07 -5.83 -1.00
CA ILE A 40 -8.20 -6.62 -1.48
C ILE A 40 -8.18 -8.00 -0.83
N PHE A 41 -9.29 -8.36 -0.22
CA PHE A 41 -9.47 -9.60 0.52
C PHE A 41 -10.49 -10.49 -0.19
N ASN A 42 -10.36 -11.80 -0.01
CA ASN A 42 -11.37 -12.75 -0.48
C ASN A 42 -12.40 -13.03 0.62
N ASP A 43 -13.37 -13.90 0.32
CA ASP A 43 -14.43 -14.28 1.24
C ASP A 43 -13.95 -15.09 2.46
N GLU A 44 -12.75 -15.67 2.38
CA GLU A 44 -12.09 -16.33 3.51
C GLU A 44 -11.29 -15.34 4.37
N GLY A 45 -11.24 -14.06 4.00
CA GLY A 45 -10.47 -13.05 4.69
C GLY A 45 -8.98 -13.09 4.41
N LYS A 46 -8.55 -13.75 3.34
CA LYS A 46 -7.15 -13.72 2.90
C LYS A 46 -6.89 -12.47 2.08
N LEU A 47 -5.70 -11.89 2.24
CA LEU A 47 -5.24 -10.72 1.51
C LEU A 47 -4.53 -11.14 0.23
N LEU A 48 -4.88 -10.49 -0.89
CA LEU A 48 -4.17 -10.66 -2.15
C LEU A 48 -2.90 -9.83 -2.14
N LEU A 49 -1.75 -10.50 -2.18
CA LEU A 49 -0.45 -9.86 -2.32
C LEU A 49 0.04 -9.97 -3.76
N THR A 50 0.72 -8.94 -4.20
CA THR A 50 1.35 -8.88 -5.53
C THR A 50 2.84 -8.67 -5.37
N LYS A 51 3.62 -9.35 -6.20
CA LYS A 51 5.07 -9.19 -6.19
C LYS A 51 5.47 -8.13 -7.21
N ARG A 52 6.22 -7.13 -6.75
CA ARG A 52 6.73 -6.07 -7.62
C ARG A 52 7.69 -6.66 -8.64
N SER A 53 7.59 -6.21 -9.89
CA SER A 53 8.46 -6.70 -10.94
C SER A 53 9.93 -6.36 -10.66
N GLU A 54 10.85 -7.14 -11.24
CA GLU A 54 12.29 -6.92 -11.09
C GLU A 54 12.76 -5.60 -11.73
N SER A 55 11.95 -5.02 -12.62
CA SER A 55 12.25 -3.75 -13.29
C SER A 55 11.97 -2.52 -12.45
N LYS A 56 11.34 -2.67 -11.29
CA LYS A 56 11.09 -1.55 -10.38
C LYS A 56 12.40 -1.01 -9.82
N MET A 57 12.55 0.30 -9.84
CA MET A 57 13.74 0.99 -9.32
C MET A 57 13.89 0.80 -7.80
N LEU A 58 12.79 0.89 -7.06
CA LEU A 58 12.74 0.75 -5.61
C LEU A 58 11.96 -0.50 -5.23
N TRP A 59 12.48 -1.26 -4.28
CA TRP A 59 11.89 -2.52 -3.80
C TRP A 59 11.50 -3.50 -4.92
N PRO A 60 12.41 -3.79 -5.90
CA PRO A 60 12.11 -4.82 -6.90
C PRO A 60 12.01 -6.19 -6.25
N ASN A 61 11.12 -7.04 -6.79
CA ASN A 61 10.89 -8.41 -6.33
C ASN A 61 10.30 -8.55 -4.91
N ASP A 62 9.93 -7.44 -4.25
CA ASP A 62 9.32 -7.50 -2.93
C ASP A 62 7.81 -7.67 -3.03
N TRP A 63 7.22 -8.28 -2.01
CA TRP A 63 5.78 -8.43 -1.88
C TRP A 63 5.14 -7.14 -1.40
N ASP A 64 4.08 -6.75 -2.07
CA ASP A 64 3.30 -5.54 -1.79
C ASP A 64 1.85 -5.91 -1.47
N GLY A 65 1.10 -4.94 -0.95
CA GLY A 65 -0.35 -5.02 -0.93
C GLY A 65 -0.91 -5.18 -2.34
N THR A 66 -2.22 -5.33 -2.47
CA THR A 66 -2.81 -5.71 -3.75
C THR A 66 -2.45 -4.76 -4.89
N VAL A 67 -2.66 -3.44 -4.68
CA VAL A 67 -2.25 -2.40 -5.65
C VAL A 67 -1.74 -1.19 -4.88
N ALA A 68 -0.58 -0.69 -5.28
CA ALA A 68 -0.01 0.54 -4.75
C ALA A 68 0.40 1.44 -5.90
N SER A 69 -0.06 2.68 -5.89
CA SER A 69 0.27 3.67 -6.92
C SER A 69 0.00 5.09 -6.39
N HIS A 70 -0.25 6.03 -7.29
CA HIS A 70 -0.30 7.45 -6.97
C HIS A 70 -1.57 8.10 -7.52
N PRO A 71 -2.27 8.93 -6.72
CA PRO A 71 -3.32 9.80 -7.25
C PRO A 71 -2.78 10.81 -8.25
N GLY A 72 -3.58 11.10 -9.26
CA GLY A 72 -3.33 12.19 -10.19
C GLY A 72 -3.90 13.51 -9.68
N GLU A 73 -3.77 14.56 -10.50
CA GLU A 73 -4.30 15.89 -10.20
C GLU A 73 -5.84 15.82 -10.05
N ASP A 74 -6.35 16.44 -9.01
CA ASP A 74 -7.79 16.49 -8.67
C ASP A 74 -8.46 15.13 -8.45
N GLU A 75 -7.67 14.10 -8.22
CA GLU A 75 -8.13 12.74 -8.00
C GLU A 75 -8.10 12.41 -6.49
N SER A 76 -9.20 11.84 -5.96
CA SER A 76 -9.19 11.30 -4.61
C SER A 76 -8.40 10.00 -4.54
N TYR A 77 -8.02 9.60 -3.34
CA TYR A 77 -7.35 8.31 -3.13
C TYR A 77 -8.19 7.14 -3.69
N ARG A 78 -9.50 7.16 -3.42
CA ARG A 78 -10.42 6.12 -3.90
C ARG A 78 -10.53 6.11 -5.42
N GLU A 79 -10.70 7.28 -6.03
CA GLU A 79 -10.78 7.40 -7.49
C GLU A 79 -9.51 6.85 -8.15
N ALA A 80 -8.35 7.18 -7.60
CA ALA A 80 -7.07 6.69 -8.11
C ALA A 80 -6.97 5.17 -8.04
N ALA A 81 -7.34 4.59 -6.92
CA ALA A 81 -7.30 3.14 -6.72
C ALA A 81 -8.30 2.42 -7.63
N GLU A 82 -9.53 2.93 -7.74
CA GLU A 82 -10.56 2.37 -8.63
C GLU A 82 -10.17 2.45 -10.11
N ARG A 83 -9.42 3.47 -10.50
CA ARG A 83 -8.85 3.59 -11.84
C ARG A 83 -7.73 2.58 -12.08
N ARG A 84 -6.87 2.38 -11.08
CA ARG A 84 -5.65 1.57 -11.24
C ARG A 84 -5.87 0.07 -11.16
N ILE A 85 -6.83 -0.39 -10.37
CA ILE A 85 -7.12 -1.82 -10.20
C ILE A 85 -7.44 -2.52 -11.53
N PRO A 86 -8.35 -2.02 -12.37
CA PRO A 86 -8.61 -2.65 -13.67
C PRO A 86 -7.36 -2.71 -14.55
N PHE A 87 -6.53 -1.68 -14.48
CA PHE A 87 -5.29 -1.61 -15.26
C PHE A 87 -4.27 -2.66 -14.81
N GLU A 88 -4.04 -2.83 -13.51
CA GLU A 88 -3.01 -3.77 -13.01
C GLU A 88 -3.50 -5.21 -12.87
N LEU A 89 -4.74 -5.41 -12.40
CA LEU A 89 -5.30 -6.73 -12.14
C LEU A 89 -6.22 -7.25 -13.23
N GLY A 90 -6.68 -6.37 -14.14
CA GLY A 90 -7.67 -6.73 -15.15
C GLY A 90 -9.06 -7.00 -14.59
N VAL A 91 -9.34 -6.62 -13.36
CA VAL A 91 -10.62 -6.85 -12.69
C VAL A 91 -11.44 -5.55 -12.70
N GLN A 92 -12.71 -5.67 -13.08
CA GLN A 92 -13.65 -4.54 -13.14
C GLN A 92 -14.61 -4.58 -11.94
N GLY A 93 -15.13 -3.40 -11.58
CA GLY A 93 -16.25 -3.29 -10.65
C GLY A 93 -15.94 -3.52 -9.18
N ILE A 94 -14.68 -3.53 -8.78
CA ILE A 94 -14.34 -3.60 -7.37
C ILE A 94 -14.63 -2.25 -6.73
N HIS A 95 -15.51 -2.26 -5.71
CA HIS A 95 -15.81 -1.07 -4.93
C HIS A 95 -14.86 -0.99 -3.74
N LEU A 96 -14.20 0.16 -3.60
CA LEU A 96 -13.23 0.39 -2.53
C LEU A 96 -13.79 1.34 -1.47
N ASN A 97 -13.39 1.10 -0.22
CA ASN A 97 -13.75 1.92 0.92
C ASN A 97 -12.48 2.53 1.50
N TYR A 98 -12.50 3.85 1.70
CA TYR A 98 -11.38 4.58 2.28
C TYR A 98 -11.30 4.31 3.79
N LEU A 99 -10.12 3.99 4.30
CA LEU A 99 -9.87 3.74 5.72
C LEU A 99 -9.28 4.97 6.43
N ASN A 100 -8.08 5.32 6.05
CA ASN A 100 -7.27 6.36 6.67
C ASN A 100 -6.11 6.71 5.74
N LYS A 101 -5.25 7.61 6.19
CA LYS A 101 -3.98 7.90 5.51
C LYS A 101 -2.87 8.07 6.54
N PHE A 102 -1.66 7.73 6.15
CA PHE A 102 -0.48 7.85 6.99
C PHE A 102 0.68 8.45 6.22
N GLU A 103 1.59 9.09 6.96
CA GLU A 103 2.85 9.59 6.41
C GLU A 103 3.97 8.61 6.78
N TYR A 104 4.87 8.36 5.84
CA TYR A 104 6.08 7.57 6.11
C TYR A 104 7.21 8.01 5.19
N HIS A 105 8.44 7.80 5.68
CA HIS A 105 9.65 8.10 4.93
C HIS A 105 10.66 6.98 5.17
N VAL A 106 11.04 6.27 4.11
CA VAL A 106 11.96 5.15 4.19
C VAL A 106 12.92 5.14 3.01
N PRO A 107 14.23 5.08 3.26
CA PRO A 107 15.21 4.92 2.18
C PRO A 107 15.26 3.48 1.67
N TYR A 108 15.55 3.32 0.41
CA TYR A 108 15.84 2.03 -0.19
C TYR A 108 17.31 2.00 -0.60
N LYS A 109 18.15 1.39 0.23
CA LYS A 109 19.62 1.33 0.01
C LYS A 109 20.15 2.74 -0.33
N ASP A 110 21.03 2.84 -1.32
CA ASP A 110 21.58 4.11 -1.82
C ASP A 110 20.85 4.59 -3.08
N VAL A 111 19.72 3.96 -3.45
CA VAL A 111 19.06 4.20 -4.74
C VAL A 111 18.12 5.40 -4.68
N GLY A 112 17.25 5.44 -3.67
CA GLY A 112 16.24 6.48 -3.53
C GLY A 112 15.42 6.24 -2.27
N SER A 113 14.30 6.95 -2.15
CA SER A 113 13.46 6.85 -0.96
C SER A 113 11.99 6.97 -1.31
N GLU A 114 11.14 6.33 -0.49
CA GLU A 114 9.73 6.64 -0.43
C GLU A 114 9.50 7.68 0.67
N ASN A 115 8.77 8.73 0.33
CA ASN A 115 8.36 9.78 1.27
C ASN A 115 6.93 10.18 0.88
N GLU A 116 5.95 9.60 1.57
CA GLU A 116 4.57 9.64 1.10
C GLU A 116 3.56 9.94 2.20
N ILE A 117 2.46 10.59 1.80
CA ILE A 117 1.19 10.45 2.48
C ILE A 117 0.40 9.41 1.69
N CYS A 118 0.18 8.26 2.30
CA CYS A 118 -0.40 7.08 1.67
C CYS A 118 -1.82 6.86 2.18
N GLY A 119 -2.80 6.95 1.27
CA GLY A 119 -4.19 6.60 1.59
C GLY A 119 -4.39 5.10 1.51
N THR A 120 -5.09 4.53 2.48
CA THR A 120 -5.41 3.10 2.51
C THR A 120 -6.86 2.86 2.12
N LEU A 121 -7.08 1.93 1.22
CA LEU A 121 -8.40 1.53 0.75
C LEU A 121 -8.56 0.02 0.93
N ILE A 122 -9.79 -0.41 1.17
CA ILE A 122 -10.12 -1.82 1.38
C ILE A 122 -11.27 -2.22 0.46
N GLY A 123 -11.19 -3.43 -0.06
CA GLY A 123 -12.26 -4.03 -0.86
C GLY A 123 -12.23 -5.55 -0.76
N THR A 124 -13.27 -6.18 -1.32
CA THR A 124 -13.38 -7.64 -1.34
C THR A 124 -13.71 -8.13 -2.74
N ILE A 125 -13.23 -9.33 -3.05
CA ILE A 125 -13.59 -10.05 -4.29
C ILE A 125 -13.83 -11.52 -3.97
N ASP A 126 -14.72 -12.15 -4.72
CA ASP A 126 -15.04 -13.57 -4.54
C ASP A 126 -14.05 -14.47 -5.26
N SER A 127 -13.60 -14.06 -6.45
CA SER A 127 -12.66 -14.83 -7.26
C SER A 127 -11.74 -13.91 -8.05
N PHE A 128 -10.58 -14.45 -8.42
CA PHE A 128 -9.59 -13.71 -9.19
C PHE A 128 -8.87 -14.65 -10.17
N ASP A 129 -8.87 -14.24 -11.45
CA ASP A 129 -8.14 -14.92 -12.50
C ASP A 129 -6.83 -14.15 -12.79
N ASN A 130 -5.69 -14.79 -12.52
CA ASN A 130 -4.38 -14.16 -12.68
C ASN A 130 -3.89 -14.06 -14.14
N SER A 131 -4.65 -14.59 -15.11
CA SER A 131 -4.28 -14.53 -16.53
C SER A 131 -4.29 -13.10 -17.10
N SER A 132 -5.04 -12.19 -16.46
CA SER A 132 -5.18 -10.79 -16.87
C SER A 132 -4.11 -9.85 -16.29
N LEU A 133 -3.18 -10.36 -15.49
CA LEU A 133 -2.15 -9.53 -14.85
C LEU A 133 -1.22 -8.88 -15.87
N ILE A 134 -0.84 -7.63 -15.57
CA ILE A 134 0.18 -6.90 -16.34
C ILE A 134 1.56 -7.22 -15.76
N LYS A 135 2.29 -8.09 -16.45
CA LYS A 135 3.56 -8.65 -15.96
C LYS A 135 4.68 -7.65 -15.75
N ASP A 136 4.65 -6.50 -16.43
CA ASP A 136 5.63 -5.44 -16.22
C ASP A 136 5.50 -4.75 -14.86
N GLU A 137 4.31 -4.85 -14.25
CA GLU A 137 4.03 -4.29 -12.93
C GLU A 137 4.07 -5.35 -11.83
N ILE A 138 3.53 -6.55 -12.12
CA ILE A 138 3.32 -7.63 -11.16
C ILE A 138 3.91 -8.93 -11.74
N SER A 139 4.88 -9.52 -11.05
CA SER A 139 5.51 -10.77 -11.50
C SER A 139 4.83 -12.01 -10.92
N GLU A 140 4.18 -11.90 -9.78
CA GLU A 140 3.57 -13.01 -9.06
C GLU A 140 2.44 -12.52 -8.16
N ILE A 141 1.52 -13.42 -7.80
CA ILE A 141 0.51 -13.15 -6.78
C ILE A 141 0.47 -14.27 -5.75
N LYS A 142 -0.01 -13.98 -4.56
CA LYS A 142 -0.39 -14.99 -3.56
C LYS A 142 -1.49 -14.48 -2.65
N TRP A 143 -2.33 -15.39 -2.17
CA TRP A 143 -3.27 -15.12 -1.11
C TRP A 143 -2.62 -15.51 0.22
N ILE A 144 -2.71 -14.65 1.23
CA ILE A 144 -2.09 -14.89 2.52
C ILE A 144 -3.08 -14.64 3.66
N ASN A 145 -3.06 -15.51 4.67
CA ASN A 145 -3.83 -15.31 5.88
C ASN A 145 -2.98 -14.59 6.96
N PRO A 146 -3.61 -14.08 8.04
CA PRO A 146 -2.88 -13.36 9.09
C PRO A 146 -1.74 -14.13 9.74
N ASP A 147 -1.91 -15.42 10.02
CA ASP A 147 -0.87 -16.23 10.67
C ASP A 147 0.33 -16.46 9.76
N GLU A 148 0.09 -16.67 8.47
CA GLU A 148 1.15 -16.78 7.48
C GLU A 148 1.96 -15.48 7.37
N LEU A 149 1.28 -14.33 7.31
CA LEU A 149 1.96 -13.03 7.25
C LEU A 149 2.75 -12.74 8.51
N LYS A 150 2.19 -13.06 9.69
CA LYS A 150 2.90 -12.94 10.97
C LYS A 150 4.22 -13.69 10.93
N ASN A 151 4.19 -14.95 10.51
CA ASN A 151 5.36 -15.80 10.43
C ASN A 151 6.39 -15.25 9.43
N GLU A 152 5.94 -14.80 8.27
CA GLU A 152 6.80 -14.20 7.24
C GLU A 152 7.49 -12.93 7.75
N LEU A 153 6.78 -12.05 8.42
CA LEU A 153 7.35 -10.80 8.96
C LEU A 153 8.35 -11.05 10.09
N GLU A 154 8.19 -12.14 10.83
CA GLU A 154 9.16 -12.50 11.86
C GLU A 154 10.44 -13.10 11.27
N GLN A 155 10.36 -13.80 10.16
CA GLN A 155 11.46 -14.55 9.58
C GLN A 155 12.05 -13.95 8.29
N ASN A 156 11.25 -13.24 7.51
CA ASN A 156 11.63 -12.78 6.17
C ASN A 156 11.04 -11.40 5.85
N ARG A 157 11.12 -10.49 6.81
CA ARG A 157 10.48 -9.16 6.69
C ARG A 157 10.96 -8.34 5.49
N ASP A 158 12.24 -8.48 5.11
CA ASP A 158 12.82 -7.72 4.00
C ASP A 158 12.23 -8.08 2.63
N ALA A 159 11.45 -9.15 2.55
CA ALA A 159 10.72 -9.51 1.34
C ALA A 159 9.39 -8.76 1.18
N TYR A 160 9.03 -7.88 2.13
CA TYR A 160 7.74 -7.19 2.18
C TYR A 160 7.94 -5.67 2.19
N CYS A 161 7.15 -4.97 1.38
CA CYS A 161 7.23 -3.52 1.28
C CYS A 161 6.80 -2.84 2.59
N PRO A 162 7.55 -1.84 3.07
CA PRO A 162 7.24 -1.19 4.35
C PRO A 162 5.84 -0.57 4.41
N TRP A 163 5.40 0.09 3.33
CA TRP A 163 4.09 0.78 3.31
C TRP A 163 2.92 -0.17 3.47
N MET A 164 3.02 -1.41 2.97
CA MET A 164 1.99 -2.43 3.20
C MET A 164 1.88 -2.78 4.68
N VAL A 165 3.01 -2.95 5.35
CA VAL A 165 3.06 -3.27 6.78
C VAL A 165 2.49 -2.13 7.61
N ILE A 166 2.81 -0.88 7.25
CA ILE A 166 2.26 0.31 7.93
C ILE A 166 0.73 0.38 7.74
N ALA A 167 0.24 0.11 6.52
CA ALA A 167 -1.19 0.10 6.24
C ALA A 167 -1.93 -0.92 7.13
N LEU A 168 -1.36 -2.11 7.28
CA LEU A 168 -1.92 -3.15 8.14
C LEU A 168 -1.85 -2.75 9.64
N TYR A 169 -0.80 -2.09 10.06
CA TYR A 169 -0.67 -1.57 11.42
C TYR A 169 -1.80 -0.60 11.78
N PHE A 170 -2.18 0.27 10.83
CA PHE A 170 -3.20 1.29 11.07
C PHE A 170 -4.63 0.84 10.72
N LEU A 171 -4.87 -0.45 10.44
CA LEU A 171 -6.20 -0.93 10.06
C LEU A 171 -7.28 -0.59 11.10
N ALA A 172 -6.96 -0.72 12.38
CA ALA A 172 -7.91 -0.45 13.45
C ALA A 172 -8.22 1.05 13.63
N ASP A 173 -7.39 1.93 13.07
CA ASP A 173 -7.54 3.39 13.14
C ASP A 173 -8.34 3.91 11.95
N SER A 174 -9.39 3.22 11.57
CA SER A 174 -10.15 3.49 10.36
C SER A 174 -11.41 4.31 10.64
N ASN A 175 -12.01 4.82 9.56
CA ASN A 175 -13.31 5.46 9.61
C ASN A 175 -14.34 4.54 10.28
N PRO A 176 -15.14 5.00 11.27
CA PRO A 176 -16.11 4.17 11.98
C PRO A 176 -17.09 3.41 11.07
N ASN A 177 -17.56 4.03 9.99
CA ASN A 177 -18.48 3.38 9.05
C ASN A 177 -17.81 2.21 8.31
N THR A 178 -16.54 2.36 7.98
CA THR A 178 -15.75 1.32 7.34
C THR A 178 -15.42 0.20 8.33
N LEU A 179 -15.10 0.58 9.57
CA LEU A 179 -14.88 -0.40 10.67
C LEU A 179 -16.10 -1.27 10.87
N GLU A 180 -17.30 -0.68 10.94
CA GLU A 180 -18.54 -1.43 11.10
C GLU A 180 -18.76 -2.42 9.95
N LYS A 181 -18.59 -1.96 8.72
CA LYS A 181 -18.81 -2.76 7.51
C LYS A 181 -17.85 -3.96 7.42
N PHE A 182 -16.59 -3.77 7.81
CA PHE A 182 -15.54 -4.80 7.71
C PHE A 182 -15.06 -5.29 9.07
N ASN A 183 -15.90 -5.20 10.11
CA ASN A 183 -15.50 -5.48 11.49
C ASN A 183 -14.80 -6.82 11.67
N SER A 184 -15.37 -7.91 11.15
CA SER A 184 -14.78 -9.26 11.30
C SER A 184 -13.40 -9.34 10.64
N LEU A 185 -13.26 -8.76 9.45
CA LEU A 185 -12.03 -8.76 8.69
C LEU A 185 -10.95 -7.93 9.40
N ILE A 186 -11.31 -6.71 9.81
CA ILE A 186 -10.39 -5.80 10.49
C ILE A 186 -9.94 -6.39 11.82
N THR A 187 -10.85 -6.97 12.61
CA THR A 187 -10.51 -7.63 13.89
C THR A 187 -9.49 -8.74 13.68
N LYS A 188 -9.68 -9.54 12.64
CA LYS A 188 -8.77 -10.64 12.32
C LYS A 188 -7.35 -10.15 11.96
N TRP A 189 -7.26 -9.09 11.15
CA TRP A 189 -6.00 -8.54 10.64
C TRP A 189 -5.35 -7.52 11.57
N ALA A 190 -6.08 -6.95 12.51
CA ALA A 190 -5.59 -5.93 13.46
C ALA A 190 -5.56 -6.44 14.90
N SER A 191 -5.39 -7.74 15.09
CA SER A 191 -5.24 -8.32 16.44
C SER A 191 -3.99 -7.76 17.13
N ASP A 192 -3.98 -7.70 18.46
CA ASP A 192 -2.85 -7.17 19.24
C ASP A 192 -1.54 -7.89 18.92
N ASP A 193 -1.62 -9.19 18.67
CA ASP A 193 -0.47 -10.02 18.33
C ASP A 193 0.14 -9.60 16.99
N LEU A 194 -0.70 -9.41 15.96
CA LEU A 194 -0.27 -8.93 14.66
C LEU A 194 0.22 -7.48 14.72
N LYS A 195 -0.48 -6.63 15.44
CA LYS A 195 -0.10 -5.22 15.58
C LYS A 195 1.33 -5.08 16.13
N ARG A 196 1.68 -5.91 17.11
CA ARG A 196 3.04 -5.96 17.66
C ARG A 196 4.07 -6.37 16.61
N VAL A 197 3.74 -7.38 15.78
CA VAL A 197 4.62 -7.84 14.69
C VAL A 197 4.82 -6.75 13.65
N TYR A 198 3.74 -6.07 13.24
CA TYR A 198 3.82 -4.95 12.31
C TYR A 198 4.69 -3.82 12.87
N GLU A 199 4.49 -3.45 14.12
CA GLU A 199 5.27 -2.39 14.76
C GLU A 199 6.76 -2.72 14.77
N ASN A 200 7.13 -3.95 15.13
CA ASN A 200 8.51 -4.39 15.11
C ASN A 200 9.12 -4.35 13.69
N ALA A 201 8.35 -4.75 12.68
CA ALA A 201 8.78 -4.69 11.30
C ALA A 201 8.97 -3.24 10.84
N ILE A 202 8.04 -2.35 11.15
CA ILE A 202 8.14 -0.91 10.82
C ILE A 202 9.39 -0.31 11.45
N LYS A 203 9.67 -0.59 12.72
CA LYS A 203 10.87 -0.10 13.42
C LYS A 203 12.16 -0.61 12.79
N HIS A 204 12.13 -1.77 12.20
CA HIS A 204 13.26 -2.29 11.44
C HIS A 204 13.50 -1.49 10.16
N TYR A 205 12.43 -1.18 9.41
CA TYR A 205 12.51 -0.39 8.19
C TYR A 205 12.75 1.09 8.46
N ILE A 206 12.10 1.65 9.47
CA ILE A 206 12.06 3.08 9.76
C ILE A 206 12.41 3.30 11.23
N PRO A 207 13.70 3.16 11.59
CA PRO A 207 14.12 3.21 13.00
C PRO A 207 13.87 4.56 13.69
N ASP A 208 13.81 5.64 12.93
CA ASP A 208 13.58 6.99 13.46
C ASP A 208 12.10 7.34 13.66
N ASN A 209 11.20 6.38 13.51
CA ASN A 209 9.74 6.55 13.64
C ASN A 209 9.18 7.63 12.69
N ASN A 210 9.70 7.72 11.47
CA ASN A 210 9.21 8.62 10.44
C ASN A 210 7.94 8.05 9.78
N TRP A 211 6.96 7.70 10.58
CA TRP A 211 5.67 7.18 10.17
C TRP A 211 4.61 7.59 11.18
N ARG A 212 3.46 8.03 10.72
CA ARG A 212 2.36 8.48 11.59
C ARG A 212 1.03 8.50 10.85
N LEU A 213 -0.06 8.34 11.59
CA LEU A 213 -1.40 8.56 11.05
C LEU A 213 -1.59 10.06 10.79
N VAL A 214 -2.11 10.40 9.61
CA VAL A 214 -2.43 11.78 9.22
C VAL A 214 -3.94 11.99 9.38
N ARG A 215 -4.31 13.01 10.11
CA ARG A 215 -5.72 13.27 10.40
C ARG A 215 -6.33 14.34 9.49
#